data_efb27196c3903151f87db9c73644a849
#
_entry.id   efb27196c3903151f87db9c73644a849
#
_cell.length_a   1.000
_cell.length_b   1.000
_cell.length_c   1.000
_cell.angle_alpha   90.00
_cell.angle_beta   90.00
_cell.angle_gamma   90.00
#
_symmetry.space_group_name_H-M   'P 1'
#
loop_
_entity.id
_entity.type
_entity.pdbx_description
1 polymer ?
#
loop_
_entity_poly.entity_id
_entity_poly.type
_entity_poly.pdbx_seq_one_letter_code
_entity_poly.pdbx_strand_id
1 'polypeptide(L)'
;MISIIDLVNYLKNEKVGGVIYPLSFPVNSPDACSTVNFVSGTPTRGGVGKVYLQVMTRDVHPAKAEKASNDIRSFLEKRTDFLLSDMQVILVECQNFAPFYLGMDENNRHLFTLNYTFTMGE
;
A
#
# COMPACT_ATOMS: atom_id res chain seq x y z
N MET A 1 -2.92 1.17 18.25
CA MET A 1 -3.65 0.52 17.15
C MET A 1 -3.18 1.09 15.83
N ILE A 2 -2.92 0.24 14.84
CA ILE A 2 -2.46 0.73 13.54
C ILE A 2 -3.59 1.43 12.78
N SER A 3 -3.28 2.52 12.08
CA SER A 3 -4.24 3.30 11.30
C SER A 3 -3.78 3.43 9.86
N ILE A 4 -4.72 3.25 8.93
CA ILE A 4 -4.44 3.44 7.50
C ILE A 4 -4.08 4.91 7.18
N ILE A 5 -4.64 5.84 7.93
CA ILE A 5 -4.33 7.27 7.75
C ILE A 5 -2.87 7.54 8.10
N ASP A 6 -2.37 6.91 9.17
CA ASP A 6 -0.96 7.07 9.55
C ASP A 6 -0.04 6.48 8.50
N LEU A 7 -0.42 5.36 7.86
CA LEU A 7 0.35 4.80 6.76
C LEU A 7 0.39 5.75 5.56
N VAL A 8 -0.75 6.34 5.19
CA VAL A 8 -0.80 7.32 4.09
C VAL A 8 0.13 8.49 4.39
N ASN A 9 0.07 9.03 5.61
CA ASN A 9 0.94 10.14 6.02
C ASN A 9 2.41 9.75 6.00
N TYR A 10 2.74 8.53 6.43
CA TYR A 10 4.10 8.02 6.39
C TYR A 10 4.64 7.99 4.96
N LEU A 11 3.85 7.44 4.02
CA LEU A 11 4.25 7.38 2.61
C LEU A 11 4.38 8.78 1.98
N LYS A 12 3.48 9.69 2.33
CA LYS A 12 3.56 11.09 1.87
C LYS A 12 4.81 11.79 2.38
N ASN A 13 5.15 11.60 3.65
CA ASN A 13 6.34 12.21 4.25
C ASN A 13 7.62 11.68 3.60
N GLU A 14 7.63 10.43 3.18
CA GLU A 14 8.75 9.82 2.48
C GLU A 14 8.71 10.06 0.96
N LYS A 15 7.69 10.78 0.48
CA LYS A 15 7.49 11.13 -0.94
C LYS A 15 7.45 9.93 -1.87
N VAL A 16 6.77 8.88 -1.43
CA VAL A 16 6.67 7.61 -2.16
C VAL A 16 5.34 7.53 -2.89
N GLY A 17 5.38 7.13 -4.16
CA GLY A 17 4.21 6.72 -4.93
C GLY A 17 3.28 7.83 -5.41
N GLY A 18 3.69 9.09 -5.32
CA GLY A 18 2.87 10.21 -5.78
C GLY A 18 1.62 10.43 -4.92
N VAL A 19 0.47 10.57 -5.56
CA VAL A 19 -0.80 10.84 -4.86
C VAL A 19 -1.38 9.53 -4.32
N ILE A 20 -1.53 9.44 -3.01
CA ILE A 20 -2.03 8.25 -2.31
C ILE A 20 -3.22 8.63 -1.44
N TYR A 21 -4.29 7.83 -1.53
CA TYR A 21 -5.50 7.99 -0.72
C TYR A 21 -5.74 6.75 0.14
N PRO A 22 -6.34 6.93 1.32
CA PRO A 22 -6.78 5.77 2.10
C PRO A 22 -8.06 5.19 1.54
N LEU A 23 -8.19 3.87 1.57
CA LEU A 23 -9.40 3.08 1.34
C LEU A 23 -9.88 3.03 -0.12
N SER A 24 -10.25 4.15 -0.71
CA SER A 24 -10.83 4.16 -2.06
C SER A 24 -10.43 5.41 -2.82
N PHE A 25 -10.62 5.36 -4.14
CA PHE A 25 -10.35 6.52 -5.01
C PHE A 25 -11.47 7.56 -4.84
N PRO A 26 -11.15 8.79 -4.40
CA PRO A 26 -12.17 9.85 -4.35
C PRO A 26 -12.72 10.18 -5.73
N VAL A 27 -13.96 10.66 -5.77
CA VAL A 27 -14.69 10.95 -7.03
C VAL A 27 -13.90 11.86 -7.96
N ASN A 28 -13.30 12.91 -7.46
CA ASN A 28 -12.55 13.88 -8.27
C ASN A 28 -11.04 13.73 -8.14
N SER A 29 -10.58 12.51 -7.86
CA SER A 29 -9.13 12.25 -7.74
C SER A 29 -8.45 12.31 -9.10
N PRO A 30 -7.13 12.63 -9.13
CA PRO A 30 -6.35 12.56 -10.38
C PRO A 30 -6.42 11.17 -11.00
N ASP A 31 -6.29 11.08 -12.32
CA ASP A 31 -6.24 9.78 -13.00
C ASP A 31 -5.09 8.93 -12.46
N ALA A 32 -3.93 9.52 -12.27
CA ALA A 32 -2.75 8.87 -11.72
C ALA A 32 -2.74 9.00 -10.20
N CYS A 33 -3.17 7.97 -9.50
CA CYS A 33 -3.15 7.93 -8.03
C CYS A 33 -3.21 6.49 -7.53
N SER A 34 -3.01 6.32 -6.24
CA SER A 34 -3.02 5.00 -5.59
C SER A 34 -3.89 5.02 -4.35
N THR A 35 -4.35 3.85 -3.94
CA THR A 35 -5.04 3.66 -2.67
C THR A 35 -4.35 2.59 -1.85
N VAL A 36 -4.45 2.71 -0.53
CA VAL A 36 -3.97 1.72 0.41
C VAL A 36 -5.10 1.34 1.36
N ASN A 37 -5.19 0.05 1.68
CA ASN A 37 -6.24 -0.46 2.54
C ASN A 37 -5.76 -1.69 3.31
N PHE A 38 -5.99 -1.72 4.62
CA PHE A 38 -5.78 -2.94 5.40
C PHE A 38 -6.98 -3.86 5.20
N VAL A 39 -6.74 -5.04 4.66
CA VAL A 39 -7.82 -5.96 4.26
C VAL A 39 -8.10 -7.05 5.29
N SER A 40 -7.11 -7.39 6.12
CA SER A 40 -7.28 -8.34 7.22
C SER A 40 -6.07 -8.28 8.14
N GLY A 41 -6.09 -9.08 9.18
CA GLY A 41 -4.98 -9.19 10.11
C GLY A 41 -5.18 -10.35 11.07
N THR A 42 -4.13 -10.69 11.80
CA THR A 42 -4.17 -11.69 12.85
C THR A 42 -3.97 -11.04 14.21
N PRO A 43 -4.63 -11.53 15.27
CA PRO A 43 -4.40 -10.99 16.61
C PRO A 43 -2.95 -11.15 17.06
N THR A 44 -2.50 -10.23 17.89
CA THR A 44 -1.17 -10.30 18.48
C THR A 44 -1.05 -11.52 19.38
N ARG A 45 0.03 -12.28 19.20
CA ARG A 45 0.39 -13.41 20.07
C ARG A 45 1.86 -13.30 20.42
N GLY A 46 2.19 -13.36 21.70
CA GLY A 46 3.56 -13.21 22.17
C GLY A 46 4.16 -11.86 21.79
N GLY A 47 3.35 -10.81 21.70
CA GLY A 47 3.79 -9.48 21.33
C GLY A 47 3.91 -9.25 19.81
N VAL A 48 3.53 -10.23 18.98
CA VAL A 48 3.65 -10.13 17.51
C VAL A 48 2.32 -10.43 16.85
N GLY A 49 1.94 -9.60 15.90
CA GLY A 49 0.77 -9.80 15.05
C GLY A 49 1.09 -9.49 13.61
N LYS A 50 0.12 -9.70 12.73
CA LYS A 50 0.27 -9.41 11.31
C LYS A 50 -0.92 -8.60 10.81
N VAL A 51 -0.67 -7.70 9.87
CA VAL A 51 -1.73 -7.00 9.15
C VAL A 51 -1.42 -7.07 7.65
N TYR A 52 -2.46 -7.24 6.86
CA TYR A 52 -2.34 -7.40 5.42
C TYR A 52 -2.82 -6.13 4.73
N LEU A 53 -1.94 -5.58 3.89
CA LEU A 53 -2.17 -4.34 3.16
C LEU A 53 -2.40 -4.62 1.69
N GLN A 54 -3.42 -4.00 1.11
CA GLN A 54 -3.60 -3.96 -0.33
C GLN A 54 -3.27 -2.56 -0.84
N VAL A 55 -2.44 -2.49 -1.87
CA VAL A 55 -2.13 -1.25 -2.57
C VAL A 55 -2.64 -1.37 -3.99
N MET A 56 -3.47 -0.43 -4.42
CA MET A 56 -3.95 -0.37 -5.80
C MET A 56 -3.41 0.89 -6.44
N THR A 57 -2.84 0.77 -7.63
CA THR A 57 -2.36 1.91 -8.42
C THR A 57 -3.17 2.05 -9.69
N ARG A 58 -3.38 3.29 -10.10
CA ARG A 58 -4.24 3.63 -11.24
C ARG A 58 -3.57 4.67 -12.11
N ASP A 59 -3.68 4.52 -13.43
CA ASP A 59 -3.25 5.52 -14.41
C ASP A 59 -3.91 5.22 -15.75
N VAL A 60 -4.08 6.23 -16.58
CA VAL A 60 -4.54 6.05 -17.96
C VAL A 60 -3.48 5.38 -18.83
N HIS A 61 -2.23 5.42 -18.41
CA HIS A 61 -1.11 4.74 -19.06
C HIS A 61 -0.70 3.51 -18.24
N PRO A 62 -0.85 2.29 -18.79
CA PRO A 62 -0.58 1.07 -18.01
C PRO A 62 0.86 0.99 -17.51
N ALA A 63 1.83 1.42 -18.32
CA ALA A 63 3.23 1.42 -17.91
C ALA A 63 3.50 2.34 -16.72
N LYS A 64 2.82 3.48 -16.65
CA LYS A 64 2.95 4.41 -15.51
C LYS A 64 2.30 3.87 -14.25
N ALA A 65 1.15 3.21 -14.38
CA ALA A 65 0.51 2.55 -13.24
C ALA A 65 1.39 1.44 -12.68
N GLU A 66 1.96 0.61 -13.55
CA GLU A 66 2.89 -0.44 -13.14
C GLU A 66 4.14 0.14 -12.46
N LYS A 67 4.70 1.22 -13.02
CA LYS A 67 5.86 1.89 -12.43
C LYS A 67 5.55 2.43 -11.04
N ALA A 68 4.41 3.09 -10.86
CA ALA A 68 4.00 3.60 -9.55
C ALA A 68 3.86 2.46 -8.53
N SER A 69 3.31 1.33 -8.95
CA SER A 69 3.20 0.13 -8.13
C SER A 69 4.59 -0.37 -7.69
N ASN A 70 5.52 -0.45 -8.63
CA ASN A 70 6.89 -0.88 -8.34
C ASN A 70 7.67 0.12 -7.49
N ASP A 71 7.41 1.41 -7.62
CA ASP A 71 8.04 2.43 -6.77
C ASP A 71 7.62 2.25 -5.30
N ILE A 72 6.35 2.00 -5.06
CA ILE A 72 5.86 1.70 -3.71
C ILE A 72 6.48 0.41 -3.20
N ARG A 73 6.56 -0.62 -4.03
CA ARG A 73 7.18 -1.89 -3.66
C ARG A 73 8.65 -1.72 -3.29
N SER A 74 9.41 -0.97 -4.08
CA SER A 74 10.84 -0.74 -3.81
C SER A 74 11.06 -0.05 -2.46
N PHE A 75 10.12 0.79 -2.04
CA PHE A 75 10.18 1.42 -0.74
C PHE A 75 9.79 0.47 0.40
N LEU A 76 8.70 -0.27 0.23
CA LEU A 76 8.10 -1.06 1.32
C LEU A 76 8.72 -2.45 1.49
N GLU A 77 9.06 -3.14 0.40
CA GLU A 77 9.50 -4.53 0.50
C GLU A 77 10.76 -4.67 1.33
N LYS A 78 10.72 -5.59 2.30
CA LYS A 78 11.82 -5.87 3.25
C LYS A 78 12.19 -4.71 4.15
N ARG A 79 11.35 -3.67 4.23
CA ARG A 79 11.57 -2.59 5.17
C ARG A 79 11.34 -3.10 6.58
N THR A 80 12.19 -2.67 7.50
CA THR A 80 12.20 -3.17 8.88
C THR A 80 12.32 -2.03 9.88
N ASP A 81 11.90 -2.30 11.11
CA ASP A 81 12.20 -1.48 12.28
C ASP A 81 11.82 0.00 12.18
N PHE A 82 10.55 0.26 11.89
CA PHE A 82 10.03 1.63 11.94
C PHE A 82 8.71 1.67 12.72
N LEU A 83 8.35 2.87 13.17
CA LEU A 83 7.11 3.07 13.92
C LEU A 83 5.97 3.51 13.00
N LEU A 84 4.80 2.94 13.23
CA LEU A 84 3.57 3.32 12.56
C LEU A 84 2.43 3.29 13.59
N SER A 85 1.74 4.40 13.81
CA SER A 85 0.69 4.52 14.84
C SER A 85 1.19 4.08 16.24
N ASP A 86 2.40 4.47 16.60
CA ASP A 86 3.05 4.09 17.87
C ASP A 86 3.30 2.58 18.03
N MET A 87 3.16 1.82 16.94
CA MET A 87 3.47 0.39 16.92
C MET A 87 4.73 0.14 16.10
N GLN A 88 5.51 -0.85 16.53
CA GLN A 88 6.72 -1.25 15.80
C GLN A 88 6.34 -2.09 14.59
N VAL A 89 6.74 -1.66 13.40
CA VAL A 89 6.72 -2.52 12.22
C VAL A 89 8.05 -3.26 12.18
N ILE A 90 7.99 -4.57 12.36
CA ILE A 90 9.19 -5.41 12.42
C ILE A 90 9.70 -5.69 11.00
N LEU A 91 8.79 -6.04 10.10
CA LEU A 91 9.13 -6.41 8.73
C LEU A 91 7.93 -6.19 7.81
N VAL A 92 8.20 -5.72 6.60
CA VAL A 92 7.20 -5.65 5.52
C VAL A 92 7.61 -6.62 4.42
N GLU A 93 6.68 -7.45 3.97
CA GLU A 93 6.91 -8.41 2.90
C GLU A 93 5.86 -8.25 1.81
N CYS A 94 6.29 -8.12 0.55
CA CYS A 94 5.39 -8.13 -0.59
C CYS A 94 4.98 -9.57 -0.91
N GLN A 95 3.69 -9.81 -1.09
CA GLN A 95 3.16 -11.14 -1.34
C GLN A 95 3.06 -11.49 -2.84
N ASN A 96 3.27 -10.50 -3.72
CA ASN A 96 3.18 -10.68 -5.16
C ASN A 96 4.58 -10.65 -5.78
N PHE A 97 4.81 -11.52 -6.74
CA PHE A 97 6.06 -11.52 -7.51
C PHE A 97 6.20 -10.21 -8.33
N ALA A 98 5.08 -9.74 -8.86
CA ALA A 98 5.02 -8.53 -9.68
C ALA A 98 3.66 -7.86 -9.47
N PRO A 99 3.50 -6.58 -9.88
CA PRO A 99 2.18 -5.96 -9.87
C PRO A 99 1.17 -6.79 -10.66
N PHE A 100 0.01 -7.04 -10.07
CA PHE A 100 -1.04 -7.84 -10.67
C PHE A 100 -2.05 -6.92 -11.37
N TYR A 101 -2.25 -7.14 -12.67
CA TYR A 101 -3.17 -6.32 -13.46
C TYR A 101 -4.62 -6.69 -13.17
N LEU A 102 -5.43 -5.68 -12.81
CA LEU A 102 -6.85 -5.87 -12.49
C LEU A 102 -7.79 -5.51 -13.64
N GLY A 103 -7.26 -4.94 -14.72
CA GLY A 103 -8.07 -4.47 -15.84
C GLY A 103 -8.24 -2.96 -15.82
N MET A 104 -9.21 -2.49 -16.60
CA MET A 104 -9.53 -1.07 -16.69
C MET A 104 -10.83 -0.75 -15.95
N ASP A 105 -10.92 0.47 -15.42
CA ASP A 105 -12.17 0.98 -14.89
C ASP A 105 -13.06 1.60 -16.01
N GLU A 106 -14.19 2.17 -15.62
CA GLU A 106 -15.15 2.76 -16.56
C GLU A 106 -14.58 3.95 -17.35
N ASN A 107 -13.52 4.58 -16.85
CA ASN A 107 -12.89 5.74 -17.47
C ASN A 107 -11.58 5.40 -18.18
N ASN A 108 -11.41 4.14 -18.54
CA ASN A 108 -10.24 3.62 -19.27
C ASN A 108 -8.92 3.84 -18.53
N ARG A 109 -8.96 3.77 -17.20
CA ARG A 109 -7.75 3.82 -16.37
C ARG A 109 -7.37 2.41 -15.98
N HIS A 110 -6.09 2.09 -16.09
CA HIS A 110 -5.56 0.77 -15.78
C HIS A 110 -5.27 0.66 -14.29
N LEU A 111 -5.57 -0.51 -13.72
CA LEU A 111 -5.42 -0.79 -12.29
C LEU A 111 -4.48 -1.96 -12.07
N PHE A 112 -3.53 -1.76 -11.15
CA PHE A 112 -2.65 -2.81 -10.66
C PHE A 112 -2.77 -2.92 -9.15
N THR A 113 -2.50 -4.10 -8.61
CA THR A 113 -2.50 -4.32 -7.17
C THR A 113 -1.23 -5.03 -6.72
N LEU A 114 -0.79 -4.67 -5.52
CA LEU A 114 0.22 -5.40 -4.75
C LEU A 114 -0.30 -5.58 -3.33
N ASN A 115 0.00 -6.73 -2.75
CA ASN A 115 -0.38 -7.07 -1.40
C ASN A 115 0.86 -7.22 -0.54
N TYR A 116 0.79 -6.76 0.71
CA TYR A 116 1.90 -6.79 1.65
C TYR A 116 1.47 -7.38 2.98
N THR A 117 2.40 -8.02 3.66
CA THR A 117 2.24 -8.42 5.04
C THR A 117 3.13 -7.55 5.91
N PHE A 118 2.53 -6.87 6.88
CA PHE A 118 3.25 -6.13 7.91
C PHE A 118 3.28 -6.98 9.16
N THR A 119 4.47 -7.35 9.60
CA THR A 119 4.66 -8.02 10.89
C THR A 119 4.84 -6.93 11.94
N MET A 120 3.93 -6.90 12.91
CA MET A 120 3.83 -5.82 13.89
C MET A 120 4.23 -6.32 15.28
N GLY A 121 4.95 -5.48 16.03
CA GLY A 121 5.27 -5.73 17.43
C GLY A 121 4.55 -4.72 18.34
N GLU A 122 4.21 -5.15 19.54
CA GLU A 122 3.69 -4.29 20.59
C GLU A 122 4.80 -3.77 21.49
#